data_acb14542c14fb637161db36e51f5d9d0
#
_entry.id   acb14542c14fb637161db36e51f5d9d0
#
_cell.length_a   1.000
_cell.length_b   1.000
_cell.length_c   1.000
_cell.angle_alpha   90.00
_cell.angle_beta   90.00
_cell.angle_gamma   90.00
#
_symmetry.space_group_name_H-M   'P 1'
#
loop_
_entity.id
_entity.type
_entity.pdbx_description
1 polymer ?
#
loop_
_entity_poly.entity_id
_entity_poly.type
_entity_poly.pdbx_seq_one_letter_code
_entity_poly.pdbx_strand_id
1 'polypeptide(L)'
;MELIFADSSLKDVKRIFFAEADFEIGTKNDFEIKINRDEWDSRYFEYGNVFYIPNSEFGGIIGEIKTDTSLNTTSLMGRTWRGMLDKKIICPIEGQDYYYASGELNSVLKKLISSNFDKVFVVPVIDTKVTVSNYKFDRYCTLLSGINKMLQSVGYKLQIKYIQQERGQAGYVELTCVPI
;
A
#
# COMPACT_ATOMS: atom_id res chain seq x y z
N MET A 1 20.83 -0.14 -1.25
CA MET A 1 19.38 -0.06 -1.55
C MET A 1 19.05 1.40 -1.87
N GLU A 2 18.15 1.64 -2.80
CA GLU A 2 17.67 2.98 -3.14
C GLU A 2 16.27 3.17 -2.58
N LEU A 3 16.07 4.24 -1.82
CA LEU A 3 14.78 4.66 -1.30
C LEU A 3 14.43 6.04 -1.88
N ILE A 4 13.24 6.18 -2.42
CA ILE A 4 12.70 7.46 -2.86
C ILE A 4 11.60 7.88 -1.90
N PHE A 5 11.68 9.11 -1.42
CA PHE A 5 10.66 9.74 -0.60
C PHE A 5 9.85 10.73 -1.44
N ALA A 6 8.55 10.69 -1.25
CA ALA A 6 7.62 11.64 -1.85
C ALA A 6 6.82 12.35 -0.76
N ASP A 7 6.37 13.56 -1.04
CA ASP A 7 5.51 14.31 -0.13
C ASP A 7 4.10 13.69 -0.04
N SER A 8 3.25 14.25 0.80
CA SER A 8 1.85 13.80 0.97
C SER A 8 0.99 13.94 -0.30
N SER A 9 1.49 14.67 -1.30
CA SER A 9 0.89 14.77 -2.64
C SER A 9 1.47 13.76 -3.63
N LEU A 10 2.30 12.82 -3.15
CA LEU A 10 2.97 11.78 -3.94
C LEU A 10 3.97 12.33 -4.98
N LYS A 11 4.55 13.50 -4.73
CA LYS A 11 5.63 14.08 -5.54
C LYS A 11 6.98 13.76 -4.93
N ASP A 12 7.91 13.23 -5.73
CA ASP A 12 9.25 12.89 -5.28
C ASP A 12 10.00 14.12 -4.75
N VAL A 13 10.55 13.99 -3.54
CA VAL A 13 11.26 15.09 -2.84
C VAL A 13 12.69 14.74 -2.47
N LYS A 14 12.99 13.45 -2.20
CA LYS A 14 14.33 13.02 -1.76
C LYS A 14 14.63 11.59 -2.20
N ARG A 15 15.89 11.35 -2.54
CA ARG A 15 16.44 10.02 -2.81
C ARG A 15 17.56 9.74 -1.83
N ILE A 16 17.56 8.54 -1.24
CA ILE A 16 18.58 8.06 -0.31
C ILE A 16 19.13 6.73 -0.81
N PHE A 17 20.43 6.57 -0.68
CA PHE A 17 21.12 5.31 -0.94
C PHE A 17 21.63 4.72 0.39
N PHE A 18 21.64 3.38 0.48
CA PHE A 18 22.20 2.63 1.61
C PHE A 18 21.48 2.80 2.97
N ALA A 19 20.20 3.16 2.98
CA ALA A 19 19.39 3.10 4.20
C ALA A 19 19.19 1.65 4.66
N GLU A 20 19.15 1.42 5.97
CA GLU A 20 18.71 0.17 6.57
C GLU A 20 17.18 0.20 6.68
N ALA A 21 16.51 -0.85 6.17
CA ALA A 21 15.06 -0.93 6.20
C ALA A 21 14.59 -2.35 6.46
N ASP A 22 13.72 -2.50 7.46
CA ASP A 22 13.03 -3.74 7.81
C ASP A 22 11.55 -3.64 7.45
N PHE A 23 10.99 -4.71 6.88
CA PHE A 23 9.60 -4.79 6.46
C PHE A 23 8.93 -6.03 7.03
N GLU A 24 7.95 -5.83 7.90
CA GLU A 24 7.10 -6.88 8.46
C GLU A 24 5.73 -6.29 8.79
N ILE A 25 4.65 -6.90 8.28
CA ILE A 25 3.29 -6.44 8.61
C ILE A 25 3.00 -6.73 10.07
N GLY A 26 2.99 -5.67 10.87
CA GLY A 26 2.82 -5.72 12.31
C GLY A 26 1.48 -5.18 12.81
N THR A 27 1.33 -5.22 14.12
CA THR A 27 0.12 -4.68 14.79
C THR A 27 0.09 -3.15 14.76
N LYS A 28 1.23 -2.50 14.89
CA LYS A 28 1.36 -1.04 14.94
C LYS A 28 2.01 -0.48 13.68
N ASN A 29 3.19 -0.97 13.33
CA ASN A 29 3.98 -0.54 12.17
C ASN A 29 4.36 -1.76 11.32
N ASP A 30 4.54 -1.55 10.02
CA ASP A 30 4.88 -2.59 9.05
C ASP A 30 6.29 -2.41 8.50
N PHE A 31 6.94 -1.32 8.81
CA PHE A 31 8.32 -1.06 8.42
C PHE A 31 9.04 -0.21 9.46
N GLU A 32 10.35 -0.32 9.48
CA GLU A 32 11.27 0.60 10.12
C GLU A 32 12.40 0.94 9.14
N ILE A 33 12.62 2.23 8.89
CA ILE A 33 13.74 2.75 8.09
C ILE A 33 14.62 3.57 9.02
N LYS A 34 15.87 3.16 9.17
CA LYS A 34 16.86 3.88 9.98
C LYS A 34 17.68 4.80 9.09
N ILE A 35 17.70 6.07 9.44
CA ILE A 35 18.43 7.13 8.76
C ILE A 35 19.45 7.70 9.75
N ASN A 36 20.69 7.92 9.28
CA ASN A 36 21.67 8.64 10.07
C ASN A 36 21.16 10.07 10.35
N ARG A 37 21.31 10.54 11.57
CA ARG A 37 20.85 11.86 11.98
C ARG A 37 21.51 13.01 11.16
N ASP A 38 22.71 12.80 10.67
CA ASP A 38 23.40 13.78 9.82
C ASP A 38 22.73 13.95 8.44
N GLU A 39 21.96 12.94 7.99
CA GLU A 39 21.15 12.98 6.77
C GLU A 39 19.71 13.42 7.00
N TRP A 40 19.36 13.66 8.27
CA TRP A 40 18.02 14.06 8.64
C TRP A 40 17.69 15.47 8.15
N ASP A 41 16.55 15.57 7.47
CA ASP A 41 15.97 16.85 7.08
C ASP A 41 14.43 16.76 7.20
N SER A 42 13.89 17.54 8.14
CA SER A 42 12.45 17.54 8.42
C SER A 42 11.59 17.90 7.20
N ARG A 43 12.15 18.61 6.21
CA ARG A 43 11.42 18.93 4.97
C ARG A 43 11.07 17.72 4.13
N TYR A 44 11.79 16.61 4.28
CA TYR A 44 11.62 15.39 3.48
C TYR A 44 11.01 14.23 4.27
N PHE A 45 11.20 14.21 5.59
CA PHE A 45 10.83 13.11 6.47
C PHE A 45 9.72 13.53 7.44
N GLU A 46 8.54 13.84 6.89
CA GLU A 46 7.39 14.29 7.67
C GLU A 46 6.33 13.20 7.78
N TYR A 47 5.45 13.34 8.79
CA TYR A 47 4.25 12.51 8.90
C TYR A 47 3.38 12.67 7.65
N GLY A 48 2.91 11.54 7.12
CA GLY A 48 2.08 11.52 5.92
C GLY A 48 2.87 11.52 4.61
N ASN A 49 4.18 11.78 4.65
CA ASN A 49 5.04 11.55 3.48
C ASN A 49 5.14 10.05 3.22
N VAL A 50 5.40 9.71 1.99
CA VAL A 50 5.52 8.32 1.56
C VAL A 50 6.96 8.01 1.15
N PHE A 51 7.30 6.73 1.18
CA PHE A 51 8.52 6.23 0.56
C PHE A 51 8.18 5.05 -0.36
N TYR A 52 9.06 4.76 -1.29
CA TYR A 52 9.00 3.55 -2.09
C TYR A 52 10.40 3.10 -2.56
N ILE A 53 10.52 1.81 -2.82
CA ILE A 53 11.69 1.21 -3.45
C ILE A 53 11.37 1.02 -4.94
N PRO A 54 12.13 1.66 -5.87
CA PRO A 54 11.87 1.54 -7.30
C PRO A 54 11.81 0.08 -7.77
N ASN A 55 10.87 -0.20 -8.68
CA ASN A 55 10.66 -1.54 -9.26
C ASN A 55 10.32 -2.65 -8.25
N SER A 56 9.78 -2.28 -7.09
CA SER A 56 9.33 -3.22 -6.07
C SER A 56 7.92 -2.91 -5.60
N GLU A 57 7.34 -3.82 -4.80
CA GLU A 57 6.07 -3.58 -4.09
C GLU A 57 6.27 -2.88 -2.73
N PHE A 58 7.53 -2.65 -2.32
CA PHE A 58 7.83 -2.07 -1.04
C PHE A 58 7.70 -0.55 -1.06
N GLY A 59 6.88 -0.07 -0.18
CA GLY A 59 6.62 1.35 0.05
C GLY A 59 5.52 1.52 1.08
N GLY A 60 5.34 2.75 1.53
CA GLY A 60 4.36 3.01 2.58
C GLY A 60 4.29 4.47 2.99
N ILE A 61 3.50 4.73 4.04
CA ILE A 61 3.28 6.05 4.62
C ILE A 61 3.96 6.16 5.97
N ILE A 62 4.70 7.25 6.19
CA ILE A 62 5.34 7.57 7.46
C ILE A 62 4.27 7.99 8.46
N GLY A 63 4.12 7.20 9.53
CA GLY A 63 3.15 7.43 10.61
C GLY A 63 3.77 7.61 11.98
N GLU A 64 5.06 7.32 12.13
CA GLU A 64 5.80 7.48 13.38
C GLU A 64 7.26 7.80 13.08
N ILE A 65 7.83 8.73 13.86
CA ILE A 65 9.22 9.16 13.75
C ILE A 65 9.83 9.10 15.16
N LYS A 66 10.93 8.35 15.31
CA LYS A 66 11.67 8.24 16.58
C LYS A 66 13.13 8.60 16.37
N THR A 67 13.67 9.43 17.24
CA THR A 67 15.10 9.75 17.26
C THR A 67 15.78 9.07 18.42
N ASP A 68 16.86 8.35 18.14
CA ASP A 68 17.78 7.80 19.14
C ASP A 68 19.08 8.61 19.12
N THR A 69 19.27 9.40 20.16
CA THR A 69 20.46 10.26 20.28
C THR A 69 21.71 9.47 20.63
N SER A 70 21.57 8.29 21.24
CA SER A 70 22.70 7.43 21.61
C SER A 70 23.31 6.75 20.41
N LEU A 71 22.48 6.38 19.43
CA LEU A 71 22.88 5.73 18.18
C LEU A 71 23.05 6.71 17.02
N ASN A 72 22.79 7.99 17.22
CA ASN A 72 22.77 9.03 16.20
C ASN A 72 21.91 8.67 14.98
N THR A 73 20.74 8.04 15.24
CA THR A 73 19.81 7.59 14.20
C THR A 73 18.41 8.15 14.40
N THR A 74 17.66 8.24 13.31
CA THR A 74 16.23 8.50 13.33
C THR A 74 15.53 7.37 12.59
N SER A 75 14.54 6.75 13.24
CA SER A 75 13.71 5.69 12.67
C SER A 75 12.42 6.29 12.13
N LEU A 76 12.12 5.98 10.88
CA LEU A 76 10.84 6.23 10.22
C LEU A 76 10.05 4.94 10.23
N MET A 77 8.82 4.97 10.71
CA MET A 77 7.95 3.80 10.80
C MET A 77 6.55 4.14 10.29
N GLY A 78 5.77 3.13 9.95
CA GLY A 78 4.40 3.32 9.51
C GLY A 78 3.80 2.10 8.82
N ARG A 79 2.85 2.33 7.90
CA ARG A 79 2.14 1.28 7.17
C ARG A 79 2.66 1.13 5.75
N THR A 80 2.97 -0.11 5.36
CA THR A 80 3.20 -0.45 3.96
C THR A 80 1.90 -0.39 3.16
N TRP A 81 1.99 -0.44 1.83
CA TRP A 81 0.80 -0.50 0.97
C TRP A 81 -0.10 -1.69 1.33
N ARG A 82 0.48 -2.87 1.59
CA ARG A 82 -0.27 -4.05 2.04
C ARG A 82 -0.87 -3.85 3.42
N GLY A 83 -0.11 -3.29 4.35
CA GLY A 83 -0.60 -3.02 5.70
C GLY A 83 -1.73 -2.00 5.74
N MET A 84 -1.75 -1.02 4.81
CA MET A 84 -2.89 -0.11 4.66
C MET A 84 -4.16 -0.86 4.26
N LEU A 85 -4.07 -1.81 3.32
CA LEU A 85 -5.18 -2.66 2.93
C LEU A 85 -5.61 -3.58 4.09
N ASP A 86 -4.65 -4.08 4.87
CA ASP A 86 -4.94 -4.97 6.01
C ASP A 86 -5.64 -4.25 7.17
N LYS A 87 -5.56 -2.93 7.26
CA LYS A 87 -6.27 -2.13 8.29
C LYS A 87 -7.71 -1.77 7.93
N LYS A 88 -8.15 -2.08 6.71
CA LYS A 88 -9.55 -1.88 6.30
C LYS A 88 -10.31 -3.19 6.39
N ILE A 89 -11.59 -3.09 6.72
CA ILE A 89 -12.49 -4.25 6.89
C ILE A 89 -13.55 -4.24 5.78
N ILE A 90 -13.81 -5.40 5.19
CA ILE A 90 -14.95 -5.60 4.29
C ILE A 90 -16.20 -5.78 5.15
N CYS A 91 -17.06 -4.77 5.15
CA CYS A 91 -18.33 -4.82 5.86
C CYS A 91 -19.44 -5.30 4.94
N PRO A 92 -20.34 -6.16 5.42
CA PRO A 92 -21.59 -6.47 4.72
C PRO A 92 -22.41 -5.21 4.43
N ILE A 93 -23.16 -5.23 3.34
CA ILE A 93 -24.14 -4.17 3.05
C ILE A 93 -25.26 -4.27 4.09
N GLU A 94 -25.83 -3.14 4.45
CA GLU A 94 -26.94 -3.08 5.42
C GLU A 94 -28.06 -4.07 5.07
N GLY A 95 -28.48 -4.86 6.04
CA GLY A 95 -29.47 -5.93 5.86
C GLY A 95 -28.93 -7.25 5.31
N GLN A 96 -27.62 -7.37 5.08
CA GLN A 96 -26.98 -8.62 4.64
C GLN A 96 -25.99 -9.14 5.69
N ASP A 97 -25.88 -10.47 5.79
CA ASP A 97 -24.92 -11.12 6.70
C ASP A 97 -23.49 -11.13 6.14
N TYR A 98 -23.33 -11.10 4.81
CA TYR A 98 -22.05 -11.19 4.11
C TYR A 98 -21.99 -10.20 2.96
N TYR A 99 -20.77 -9.81 2.62
CA TYR A 99 -20.50 -9.06 1.39
C TYR A 99 -20.33 -10.05 0.22
N TYR A 100 -21.03 -9.80 -0.89
CA TYR A 100 -20.92 -10.59 -2.12
C TYR A 100 -20.42 -9.72 -3.27
N ALA A 101 -19.57 -10.29 -4.11
CA ALA A 101 -19.09 -9.61 -5.31
C ALA A 101 -19.26 -10.47 -6.55
N SER A 102 -19.62 -9.83 -7.65
CA SER A 102 -19.67 -10.42 -8.99
C SER A 102 -19.11 -9.43 -10.00
N GLY A 103 -18.40 -9.92 -10.98
CA GLY A 103 -17.84 -9.12 -12.06
C GLY A 103 -16.42 -9.52 -12.45
N GLU A 104 -15.85 -8.76 -13.36
CA GLU A 104 -14.46 -8.89 -13.79
C GLU A 104 -13.52 -8.49 -12.62
N LEU A 105 -12.35 -9.15 -12.49
CA LEU A 105 -11.51 -9.07 -11.29
C LEU A 105 -11.05 -7.65 -10.97
N ASN A 106 -10.50 -6.91 -11.93
CA ASN A 106 -10.04 -5.53 -11.69
C ASN A 106 -11.22 -4.59 -11.41
N SER A 107 -12.39 -4.84 -11.99
CA SER A 107 -13.61 -4.07 -11.69
C SER A 107 -14.10 -4.30 -10.26
N VAL A 108 -14.06 -5.54 -9.76
CA VAL A 108 -14.36 -5.87 -8.37
C VAL A 108 -13.32 -5.26 -7.44
N LEU A 109 -12.03 -5.40 -7.75
CA LEU A 109 -10.93 -4.80 -7.00
C LEU A 109 -11.12 -3.28 -6.90
N LYS A 110 -11.38 -2.60 -8.02
CA LYS A 110 -11.63 -1.16 -8.06
C LYS A 110 -12.77 -0.74 -7.15
N LYS A 111 -13.88 -1.48 -7.14
CA LYS A 111 -15.02 -1.21 -6.27
C LYS A 111 -14.65 -1.32 -4.79
N LEU A 112 -13.93 -2.38 -4.39
CA LEU A 112 -13.47 -2.57 -3.03
C LEU A 112 -12.49 -1.47 -2.59
N ILE A 113 -11.56 -1.07 -3.46
CA ILE A 113 -10.58 -0.04 -3.17
C ILE A 113 -11.24 1.34 -3.05
N SER A 114 -12.08 1.73 -4.01
CA SER A 114 -12.73 3.04 -4.00
C SER A 114 -13.71 3.26 -2.84
N SER A 115 -14.22 2.18 -2.25
CA SER A 115 -15.05 2.24 -1.04
C SER A 115 -14.25 2.52 0.25
N ASN A 116 -12.92 2.38 0.21
CA ASN A 116 -12.05 2.44 1.38
C ASN A 116 -10.94 3.49 1.30
N PHE A 117 -10.61 3.95 0.10
CA PHE A 117 -9.49 4.89 -0.14
C PHE A 117 -9.85 5.92 -1.22
N ASP A 118 -9.50 7.18 -0.98
CA ASP A 118 -9.85 8.27 -1.89
C ASP A 118 -8.85 8.45 -3.05
N LYS A 119 -7.54 8.39 -2.83
CA LYS A 119 -6.55 8.85 -3.82
C LYS A 119 -5.25 8.07 -3.95
N VAL A 120 -4.85 7.29 -2.95
CA VAL A 120 -3.52 6.65 -2.91
C VAL A 120 -3.42 5.51 -3.92
N PHE A 121 -4.48 4.71 -4.02
CA PHE A 121 -4.53 3.52 -4.86
C PHE A 121 -5.31 3.74 -6.14
N VAL A 122 -4.74 3.28 -7.24
CA VAL A 122 -5.35 3.29 -8.57
C VAL A 122 -5.46 1.86 -9.09
N VAL A 123 -6.65 1.46 -9.50
CA VAL A 123 -6.85 0.19 -10.22
C VAL A 123 -7.07 0.54 -11.69
N PRO A 124 -6.15 0.16 -12.60
CA PRO A 124 -6.26 0.48 -14.01
C PRO A 124 -7.44 -0.24 -14.66
N VAL A 125 -7.94 0.32 -15.74
CA VAL A 125 -9.03 -0.29 -16.54
C VAL A 125 -8.41 -1.32 -17.49
N ILE A 126 -8.00 -2.46 -16.94
CA ILE A 126 -7.46 -3.59 -17.69
C ILE A 126 -8.40 -4.78 -17.47
N ASP A 127 -8.92 -5.34 -18.54
CA ASP A 127 -9.79 -6.53 -18.47
C ASP A 127 -8.93 -7.79 -18.35
N THR A 128 -9.05 -8.48 -17.22
CA THR A 128 -8.37 -9.76 -16.97
C THR A 128 -9.02 -10.93 -17.73
N LYS A 129 -10.21 -10.72 -18.31
CA LYS A 129 -11.07 -11.75 -18.93
C LYS A 129 -11.51 -12.86 -17.96
N VAL A 130 -11.29 -12.66 -16.67
CA VAL A 130 -11.71 -13.56 -15.60
C VAL A 130 -12.73 -12.85 -14.72
N THR A 131 -13.81 -13.56 -14.41
CA THR A 131 -14.89 -13.05 -13.59
C THR A 131 -15.10 -13.91 -12.36
N VAL A 132 -15.51 -13.30 -11.26
CA VAL A 132 -16.10 -13.99 -10.10
C VAL A 132 -17.62 -13.84 -10.16
N SER A 133 -18.33 -14.87 -9.72
CA SER A 133 -19.79 -14.86 -9.68
C SER A 133 -20.24 -15.18 -8.24
N ASN A 134 -20.95 -14.23 -7.65
CA ASN A 134 -21.50 -14.35 -6.30
C ASN A 134 -20.45 -14.81 -5.25
N TYR A 135 -19.21 -14.26 -5.38
CA TYR A 135 -18.15 -14.59 -4.43
C TYR A 135 -18.51 -14.04 -3.06
N LYS A 136 -18.55 -14.94 -2.06
CA LYS A 136 -18.89 -14.62 -0.68
C LYS A 136 -17.62 -14.34 0.12
N PHE A 137 -17.46 -13.11 0.62
CA PHE A 137 -16.38 -12.77 1.53
C PHE A 137 -16.65 -13.27 2.95
N ASP A 138 -15.58 -13.61 3.68
CA ASP A 138 -15.69 -13.89 5.10
C ASP A 138 -16.20 -12.65 5.84
N ARG A 139 -17.03 -12.86 6.84
CA ARG A 139 -17.64 -11.76 7.60
C ARG A 139 -16.56 -10.96 8.34
N TYR A 140 -16.53 -9.64 8.11
CA TYR A 140 -15.55 -8.72 8.71
C TYR A 140 -14.08 -9.11 8.47
N CYS A 141 -13.76 -9.75 7.35
CA CYS A 141 -12.36 -9.98 6.99
C CYS A 141 -11.67 -8.67 6.64
N THR A 142 -10.33 -8.65 6.78
CA THR A 142 -9.56 -7.50 6.30
C THR A 142 -9.64 -7.40 4.78
N LEU A 143 -9.53 -6.18 4.25
CA LEU A 143 -9.58 -5.95 2.81
C LEU A 143 -8.47 -6.73 2.08
N LEU A 144 -7.26 -6.76 2.64
CA LEU A 144 -6.14 -7.54 2.09
C LEU A 144 -6.45 -9.04 2.08
N SER A 145 -6.91 -9.60 3.20
CA SER A 145 -7.25 -11.02 3.30
C SER A 145 -8.38 -11.40 2.35
N GLY A 146 -9.44 -10.59 2.29
CA GLY A 146 -10.57 -10.82 1.41
C GLY A 146 -10.18 -10.80 -0.07
N ILE A 147 -9.42 -9.78 -0.49
CA ILE A 147 -8.91 -9.68 -1.87
C ILE A 147 -8.04 -10.90 -2.21
N ASN A 148 -7.07 -11.25 -1.35
CA ASN A 148 -6.18 -12.38 -1.60
C ASN A 148 -6.94 -13.70 -1.75
N LYS A 149 -7.89 -14.00 -0.86
CA LYS A 149 -8.72 -15.21 -0.94
C LYS A 149 -9.56 -15.25 -2.22
N MET A 150 -10.17 -14.12 -2.59
CA MET A 150 -10.96 -14.00 -3.81
C MET A 150 -10.08 -14.27 -5.04
N LEU A 151 -8.93 -13.65 -5.15
CA LEU A 151 -8.04 -13.81 -6.29
C LEU A 151 -7.47 -15.23 -6.37
N GLN A 152 -7.03 -15.81 -5.25
CA GLN A 152 -6.54 -17.19 -5.19
C GLN A 152 -7.59 -18.21 -5.64
N SER A 153 -8.88 -17.97 -5.37
CA SER A 153 -9.96 -18.89 -5.79
C SER A 153 -10.08 -19.03 -7.31
N VAL A 154 -9.48 -18.11 -8.07
CA VAL A 154 -9.49 -18.09 -9.54
C VAL A 154 -8.07 -18.12 -10.14
N GLY A 155 -7.03 -18.48 -9.33
CA GLY A 155 -5.64 -18.61 -9.80
C GLY A 155 -4.94 -17.26 -10.05
N TYR A 156 -5.36 -16.20 -9.34
CA TYR A 156 -4.80 -14.86 -9.46
C TYR A 156 -4.21 -14.38 -8.12
N LYS A 157 -3.38 -13.35 -8.19
CA LYS A 157 -2.79 -12.65 -7.03
C LYS A 157 -2.86 -11.14 -7.20
N LEU A 158 -2.80 -10.43 -6.09
CA LEU A 158 -2.69 -8.98 -6.07
C LEU A 158 -1.24 -8.56 -6.35
N GLN A 159 -1.04 -7.76 -7.38
CA GLN A 159 0.21 -7.07 -7.66
C GLN A 159 0.07 -5.61 -7.22
N ILE A 160 1.09 -5.11 -6.53
CA ILE A 160 1.20 -3.72 -6.08
C ILE A 160 2.46 -3.13 -6.69
N LYS A 161 2.34 -1.93 -7.29
CA LYS A 161 3.48 -1.18 -7.84
C LYS A 161 3.32 0.30 -7.55
N TYR A 162 4.37 0.96 -7.15
CA TYR A 162 4.41 2.41 -7.19
C TYR A 162 4.77 2.87 -8.60
N ILE A 163 3.93 3.71 -9.19
CA ILE A 163 4.13 4.28 -10.51
C ILE A 163 4.66 5.70 -10.35
N GLN A 164 5.96 5.83 -10.59
CA GLN A 164 6.64 7.11 -10.62
C GLN A 164 6.23 7.87 -11.89
N GLN A 165 5.96 9.15 -11.74
CA GLN A 165 5.64 10.05 -12.85
C GLN A 165 6.84 10.94 -13.19
N GLU A 166 6.70 11.77 -14.22
CA GLU A 166 7.69 12.78 -14.56
C GLU A 166 7.92 13.76 -13.39
N ARG A 167 9.10 14.37 -13.35
CA ARG A 167 9.51 15.28 -12.28
C ARG A 167 8.44 16.35 -12.01
N GLY A 168 8.00 16.44 -10.75
CA GLY A 168 6.98 17.39 -10.29
C GLY A 168 5.54 16.95 -10.48
N GLN A 169 5.30 15.78 -11.09
CA GLN A 169 3.98 15.15 -11.14
C GLN A 169 3.81 14.17 -9.97
N ALA A 170 2.56 14.02 -9.52
CA ALA A 170 2.23 13.07 -8.47
C ALA A 170 2.27 11.63 -9.01
N GLY A 171 3.02 10.75 -8.32
CA GLY A 171 2.93 9.31 -8.54
C GLY A 171 1.64 8.71 -7.99
N TYR A 172 1.50 7.40 -8.08
CA TYR A 172 0.38 6.66 -7.48
C TYR A 172 0.75 5.19 -7.24
N VAL A 173 -0.02 4.54 -6.40
CA VAL A 173 0.13 3.10 -6.15
C VAL A 173 -0.87 2.35 -7.01
N GLU A 174 -0.38 1.59 -7.97
CA GLU A 174 -1.20 0.76 -8.85
C GLU A 174 -1.46 -0.61 -8.21
N LEU A 175 -2.71 -1.01 -8.23
CA LEU A 175 -3.17 -2.33 -7.80
C LEU A 175 -3.76 -3.07 -8.99
N THR A 176 -3.23 -4.26 -9.31
CA THR A 176 -3.72 -5.08 -10.42
C THR A 176 -3.86 -6.55 -10.03
N CYS A 177 -4.80 -7.22 -10.67
CA CYS A 177 -4.96 -8.67 -10.59
C CYS A 177 -4.12 -9.33 -11.68
N VAL A 178 -3.18 -10.20 -11.29
CA VAL A 178 -2.29 -10.93 -12.22
C VAL A 178 -2.37 -12.43 -11.96
N PRO A 179 -2.18 -13.29 -12.98
CA PRO A 179 -2.08 -14.74 -12.77
C PRO A 179 -0.96 -15.10 -11.78
N ILE A 180 -1.16 -16.20 -11.03
CA ILE A 180 -0.13 -16.77 -10.14
C ILE A 180 0.97 -17.42 -10.94
#